data_9e30329c2b62b85f38d316ab77901b76
#
_entry.id   9e30329c2b62b85f38d316ab77901b76
#
_cell.length_a   1.000
_cell.length_b   1.000
_cell.length_c   1.000
_cell.angle_alpha   90.00
_cell.angle_beta   90.00
_cell.angle_gamma   90.00
#
_symmetry.space_group_name_H-M   'P 1'
#
loop_
_entity.id
_entity.type
_entity.pdbx_description
1 polymer ?
#
loop_
_entity_poly.entity_id
_entity_poly.type
_entity_poly.pdbx_seq_one_letter_code
_entity_poly.pdbx_strand_id
1 'polypeptide(L)'
;MPQNAIVDAAGNVMGSGRLNANRMRPFLNEKGEPRILTNSNQPVANAEGALLRYDEWKDIDTEVIKVATDRLVGIRDLQSAGLVHNLGSLGITLSQWEEESDMTGADVSMSGITEGEEDTVAYNLRDVPVPIFHKDFSVNIRRLEASRMVGESIDVSQAGIASRRVTERSEDMLFGGAPISVDGKKLYGYTTQPGRTQIDLTSNWDAIAAADNQLILDDVQAMLQAARDDKKYGPFVLYVPRAYEFKLDEDFNVNYAGVTLRERLEKLGGISRVVVADRLTANNVVLVQMTRDTVDLAIAQPITTVQWSSKGGMVENFKVMACWAARLKSDYDGRSGIVHLRPA
;
A
#
# COMPACT_ATOMS: atom_id res chain seq x y z
N MET A 1 15.23 26.04 -14.42
CA MET A 1 15.73 24.67 -14.22
C MET A 1 14.92 24.08 -13.07
N PRO A 2 14.43 22.85 -13.13
CA PRO A 2 13.75 22.25 -11.98
C PRO A 2 14.75 22.14 -10.82
N GLN A 3 14.35 22.58 -9.64
CA GLN A 3 15.20 22.78 -8.45
C GLN A 3 15.84 21.52 -7.86
N ASN A 4 15.81 20.35 -8.50
CA ASN A 4 16.39 19.10 -7.99
C ASN A 4 16.92 18.20 -9.12
N ALA A 5 17.51 18.77 -10.14
CA ALA A 5 18.13 18.00 -11.20
C ALA A 5 19.57 17.60 -10.78
N ILE A 6 19.86 16.30 -10.76
CA ILE A 6 21.22 15.79 -10.65
C ILE A 6 21.85 15.94 -12.03
N VAL A 7 22.95 16.69 -12.11
CA VAL A 7 23.72 16.86 -13.34
C VAL A 7 25.07 16.17 -13.21
N ASP A 8 25.58 15.60 -14.30
CA ASP A 8 26.93 15.06 -14.36
C ASP A 8 27.98 16.20 -14.44
N ALA A 9 29.27 15.86 -14.39
CA ALA A 9 30.36 16.79 -14.48
C ALA A 9 30.42 17.58 -15.82
N ALA A 10 29.67 17.14 -16.84
CA ALA A 10 29.52 17.80 -18.14
C ALA A 10 28.25 18.67 -18.24
N GLY A 11 27.47 18.77 -17.13
CA GLY A 11 26.25 19.59 -17.10
C GLY A 11 25.00 18.91 -17.65
N ASN A 12 25.05 17.60 -17.96
CA ASN A 12 23.89 16.86 -18.42
C ASN A 12 23.00 16.47 -17.23
N VAL A 13 21.71 16.62 -17.39
CA VAL A 13 20.75 16.27 -16.34
C VAL A 13 20.70 14.75 -16.16
N MET A 14 21.31 14.27 -15.07
CA MET A 14 21.34 12.85 -14.68
C MET A 14 20.09 12.40 -13.91
N GLY A 15 19.26 13.31 -13.47
CA GLY A 15 18.01 13.03 -12.77
C GLY A 15 17.43 14.25 -12.07
N SER A 16 16.15 14.36 -12.00
CA SER A 16 15.50 15.13 -10.94
C SER A 16 15.56 14.28 -9.70
N GLY A 17 16.02 14.71 -8.56
CA GLY A 17 16.23 13.94 -7.32
C GLY A 17 15.15 12.90 -6.90
N ARG A 18 14.28 12.54 -7.81
CA ARG A 18 13.38 11.38 -7.80
C ARG A 18 14.00 10.31 -8.68
N LEU A 19 14.18 9.11 -8.14
CA LEU A 19 14.46 7.91 -8.94
C LEU A 19 13.27 7.70 -9.89
N ASN A 20 13.30 8.41 -11.00
CA ASN A 20 12.29 8.26 -12.04
C ASN A 20 12.75 7.12 -12.95
N ALA A 21 12.42 5.90 -12.53
CA ALA A 21 12.91 4.66 -13.08
C ALA A 21 12.78 4.57 -14.61
N ASN A 22 11.78 5.21 -15.22
CA ASN A 22 11.47 5.04 -16.63
C ASN A 22 12.11 6.07 -17.57
N ARG A 23 12.64 7.20 -17.05
CA ARG A 23 13.08 8.30 -17.92
C ARG A 23 14.59 8.47 -18.00
N MET A 24 15.34 7.80 -17.14
CA MET A 24 16.79 8.06 -17.02
C MET A 24 17.65 6.79 -16.99
N ARG A 25 17.08 5.65 -17.31
CA ARG A 25 17.86 4.43 -17.42
C ARG A 25 18.62 4.43 -18.73
N PRO A 26 19.94 4.19 -18.68
CA PRO A 26 20.69 3.93 -19.88
C PRO A 26 20.22 2.61 -20.51
N PHE A 27 20.06 2.61 -21.83
CA PHE A 27 19.68 1.42 -22.62
C PHE A 27 20.48 1.39 -23.93
N LEU A 28 20.57 0.22 -24.55
CA LEU A 28 21.17 0.07 -25.88
C LEU A 28 20.08 0.25 -26.94
N ASN A 29 20.36 1.07 -27.98
CA ASN A 29 19.51 1.15 -29.15
C ASN A 29 19.69 -0.10 -30.04
N GLU A 30 18.96 -0.19 -31.14
CA GLU A 30 19.05 -1.29 -32.11
C GLU A 30 20.46 -1.47 -32.69
N LYS A 31 21.30 -0.45 -32.69
CA LYS A 31 22.68 -0.49 -33.16
C LYS A 31 23.68 -0.83 -32.04
N GLY A 32 23.21 -1.11 -30.81
CA GLY A 32 24.06 -1.37 -29.65
C GLY A 32 24.72 -0.14 -29.03
N GLU A 33 24.27 1.08 -29.37
CA GLU A 33 24.80 2.31 -28.80
C GLU A 33 24.07 2.67 -27.49
N PRO A 34 24.77 3.09 -26.42
CA PRO A 34 24.16 3.49 -25.17
C PRO A 34 23.39 4.82 -25.32
N ARG A 35 22.16 4.85 -24.85
CA ARG A 35 21.24 6.00 -24.88
C ARG A 35 20.52 6.19 -23.57
N ILE A 36 20.08 7.41 -23.28
CA ILE A 36 19.20 7.76 -22.17
C ILE A 36 18.00 8.51 -22.75
N LEU A 37 16.80 8.24 -22.25
CA LEU A 37 15.62 9.05 -22.58
C LEU A 37 15.65 10.36 -21.79
N THR A 38 15.49 11.47 -22.49
CA THR A 38 15.31 12.80 -21.86
C THR A 38 13.86 13.00 -21.41
N ASN A 39 13.60 14.08 -20.69
CA ASN A 39 12.24 14.52 -20.32
C ASN A 39 11.31 14.73 -21.53
N SER A 40 11.87 14.95 -22.72
CA SER A 40 11.13 15.06 -23.99
C SER A 40 10.95 13.73 -24.70
N ASN A 41 11.28 12.60 -24.08
CA ASN A 41 11.26 11.25 -24.66
C ASN A 41 12.21 11.07 -25.85
N GLN A 42 13.20 11.94 -26.02
CA GLN A 42 14.22 11.83 -27.06
C GLN A 42 15.45 11.08 -26.53
N PRO A 43 15.95 10.06 -27.24
CA PRO A 43 17.15 9.34 -26.83
C PRO A 43 18.40 10.21 -27.02
N VAL A 44 19.22 10.33 -25.98
CA VAL A 44 20.50 11.05 -26.01
C VAL A 44 21.65 10.06 -25.96
N ALA A 45 22.71 10.32 -26.73
CA ALA A 45 23.96 9.56 -26.67
C ALA A 45 24.69 9.79 -25.35
N ASN A 46 25.62 8.89 -24.96
CA ASN A 46 26.51 8.95 -23.79
C ASN A 46 25.88 8.47 -22.46
N ALA A 47 25.23 7.32 -22.50
CA ALA A 47 24.81 6.61 -21.28
C ALA A 47 25.86 5.57 -20.91
N GLU A 48 26.79 5.89 -20.03
CA GLU A 48 27.71 4.89 -19.48
C GLU A 48 26.95 3.82 -18.70
N GLY A 49 27.27 2.53 -18.93
CA GLY A 49 26.70 1.40 -18.21
C GLY A 49 25.39 0.85 -18.80
N ALA A 50 24.99 1.24 -20.01
CA ALA A 50 23.84 0.65 -20.67
C ALA A 50 24.17 -0.78 -21.19
N LEU A 51 23.57 -1.80 -20.61
CA LEU A 51 23.71 -3.19 -21.02
C LEU A 51 22.40 -3.80 -21.53
N LEU A 52 21.27 -3.27 -21.09
CA LEU A 52 19.96 -3.71 -21.53
C LEU A 52 19.44 -2.86 -22.68
N ARG A 53 18.72 -3.49 -23.61
CA ARG A 53 17.96 -2.80 -24.65
C ARG A 53 16.72 -2.15 -24.05
N TYR A 54 16.15 -1.20 -24.77
CA TYR A 54 14.94 -0.50 -24.33
C TYR A 54 13.73 -1.44 -24.19
N ASP A 55 13.58 -2.40 -25.11
CA ASP A 55 12.57 -3.46 -25.08
C ASP A 55 12.75 -4.39 -23.87
N GLU A 56 13.96 -4.83 -23.57
CA GLU A 56 14.26 -5.66 -22.39
C GLU A 56 13.89 -4.94 -21.08
N TRP A 57 14.16 -3.64 -20.99
CA TRP A 57 13.71 -2.82 -19.85
C TRP A 57 12.19 -2.74 -19.74
N LYS A 58 11.52 -2.56 -20.89
CA LYS A 58 10.07 -2.49 -20.94
C LYS A 58 9.43 -3.81 -20.48
N ASP A 59 10.01 -4.94 -20.86
CA ASP A 59 9.54 -6.26 -20.45
C ASP A 59 9.68 -6.45 -18.94
N ILE A 60 10.84 -6.08 -18.35
CA ILE A 60 11.06 -6.13 -16.89
C ILE A 60 10.05 -5.25 -16.16
N ASP A 61 9.88 -4.00 -16.58
CA ASP A 61 8.98 -3.06 -15.91
C ASP A 61 7.51 -3.48 -16.04
N THR A 62 7.12 -4.00 -17.21
CA THR A 62 5.77 -4.50 -17.44
C THR A 62 5.46 -5.66 -16.50
N GLU A 63 6.38 -6.63 -16.38
CA GLU A 63 6.19 -7.75 -15.46
C GLU A 63 6.15 -7.31 -13.99
N VAL A 64 7.05 -6.40 -13.59
CA VAL A 64 7.06 -5.86 -12.21
C VAL A 64 5.75 -5.15 -11.88
N ILE A 65 5.24 -4.31 -12.77
CA ILE A 65 3.99 -3.59 -12.57
C ILE A 65 2.79 -4.54 -12.55
N LYS A 66 2.76 -5.50 -13.47
CA LYS A 66 1.70 -6.52 -13.56
C LYS A 66 1.59 -7.30 -12.24
N VAL A 67 2.70 -7.90 -11.78
CA VAL A 67 2.73 -8.67 -10.54
C VAL A 67 2.38 -7.79 -9.32
N ALA A 68 2.83 -6.55 -9.31
CA ALA A 68 2.48 -5.61 -8.25
C ALA A 68 0.98 -5.32 -8.22
N THR A 69 0.38 -5.05 -9.36
CA THR A 69 -1.06 -4.76 -9.48
C THR A 69 -1.93 -5.93 -9.03
N ASP A 70 -1.52 -7.16 -9.37
CA ASP A 70 -2.28 -8.36 -9.02
C ASP A 70 -2.22 -8.70 -7.52
N ARG A 71 -1.14 -8.30 -6.83
CA ARG A 71 -0.86 -8.71 -5.45
C ARG A 71 -1.13 -7.63 -4.40
N LEU A 72 -1.05 -6.37 -4.78
CA LEU A 72 -1.34 -5.25 -3.89
C LEU A 72 -2.84 -5.02 -3.79
N VAL A 73 -3.47 -5.51 -2.73
CA VAL A 73 -4.91 -5.32 -2.48
C VAL A 73 -5.14 -4.06 -1.67
N GLY A 74 -4.63 -3.98 -0.45
CA GLY A 74 -4.87 -2.86 0.45
C GLY A 74 -4.20 -1.58 -0.01
N ILE A 75 -2.96 -1.65 -0.51
CA ILE A 75 -2.25 -0.48 -1.04
C ILE A 75 -2.97 0.07 -2.28
N ARG A 76 -3.42 -0.80 -3.18
CA ARG A 76 -4.20 -0.39 -4.36
C ARG A 76 -5.52 0.28 -3.96
N ASP A 77 -6.18 -0.22 -2.93
CA ASP A 77 -7.42 0.34 -2.42
C ASP A 77 -7.21 1.76 -1.90
N LEU A 78 -6.15 2.01 -1.14
CA LEU A 78 -5.78 3.36 -0.70
C LEU A 78 -5.45 4.28 -1.87
N GLN A 79 -4.73 3.78 -2.88
CA GLN A 79 -4.42 4.54 -4.08
C GLN A 79 -5.67 4.86 -4.91
N SER A 80 -6.57 3.91 -5.10
CA SER A 80 -7.80 4.09 -5.87
C SER A 80 -8.79 5.03 -5.18
N ALA A 81 -8.81 5.03 -3.85
CA ALA A 81 -9.60 5.98 -3.05
C ALA A 81 -8.96 7.39 -2.98
N GLY A 82 -7.78 7.60 -3.60
CA GLY A 82 -7.07 8.88 -3.55
C GLY A 82 -6.48 9.22 -2.18
N LEU A 83 -6.34 8.22 -1.31
CA LEU A 83 -5.79 8.34 0.04
C LEU A 83 -4.26 8.24 0.00
N VAL A 84 -3.65 9.13 -0.75
CA VAL A 84 -2.20 9.16 -0.96
C VAL A 84 -1.62 10.49 -0.48
N HIS A 85 -0.54 10.40 0.29
CA HIS A 85 0.29 11.52 0.71
C HIS A 85 1.67 11.39 0.07
N ASN A 86 1.97 12.22 -0.91
CA ASN A 86 3.24 12.17 -1.62
C ASN A 86 4.32 12.92 -0.85
N LEU A 87 5.33 12.21 -0.38
CA LEU A 87 6.47 12.77 0.35
C LEU A 87 7.50 13.46 -0.56
N GLY A 88 7.51 13.10 -1.84
CA GLY A 88 8.31 13.78 -2.86
C GLY A 88 9.79 13.42 -2.89
N SER A 89 10.38 12.79 -1.89
CA SER A 89 11.79 12.42 -1.85
C SER A 89 12.04 11.12 -1.09
N LEU A 90 12.95 10.29 -1.62
CA LEU A 90 13.44 9.08 -0.94
C LEU A 90 14.22 9.39 0.36
N GLY A 91 14.71 10.61 0.52
CA GLY A 91 15.45 11.03 1.71
C GLY A 91 14.58 11.27 2.95
N ILE A 92 13.25 11.22 2.82
CA ILE A 92 12.33 11.35 3.95
C ILE A 92 12.18 9.99 4.62
N THR A 93 12.72 9.87 5.82
CA THR A 93 12.70 8.63 6.60
C THR A 93 11.53 8.55 7.58
N LEU A 94 10.92 9.70 7.91
CA LEU A 94 9.80 9.83 8.83
C LEU A 94 8.69 10.67 8.20
N SER A 95 7.47 10.21 8.29
CA SER A 95 6.27 11.00 7.98
C SER A 95 5.56 11.38 9.27
N GLN A 96 5.24 12.66 9.42
CA GLN A 96 4.63 13.21 10.62
C GLN A 96 3.24 13.76 10.32
N TRP A 97 2.35 13.73 11.32
CA TRP A 97 1.05 14.38 11.30
C TRP A 97 0.64 14.78 12.70
N GLU A 98 -0.28 15.70 12.80
CA GLU A 98 -0.87 16.16 14.07
C GLU A 98 -2.22 15.48 14.28
N GLU A 99 -2.47 15.05 15.52
CA GLU A 99 -3.77 14.63 16.01
C GLU A 99 -4.35 15.79 16.79
N GLU A 100 -5.59 16.14 16.50
CA GLU A 100 -6.29 17.27 17.09
C GLU A 100 -7.31 16.76 18.11
N SER A 101 -7.45 17.47 19.26
CA SER A 101 -8.55 17.22 20.20
C SER A 101 -9.86 17.80 19.67
N ASP A 102 -10.98 17.21 20.06
CA ASP A 102 -12.30 17.79 19.86
C ASP A 102 -12.49 18.98 20.83
N MET A 103 -13.38 19.88 20.49
CA MET A 103 -13.80 20.98 21.36
C MET A 103 -15.04 20.58 22.16
N THR A 104 -15.33 21.30 23.27
CA THR A 104 -16.57 21.19 24.02
C THR A 104 -17.77 21.55 23.14
N GLY A 105 -18.97 21.14 23.59
CA GLY A 105 -20.21 21.43 22.84
C GLY A 105 -20.49 22.92 22.73
N ALA A 106 -21.12 23.33 21.62
CA ALA A 106 -21.52 24.72 21.43
C ALA A 106 -22.63 25.13 22.40
N ASP A 107 -22.52 26.33 22.99
CA ASP A 107 -23.57 26.94 23.82
C ASP A 107 -24.73 27.46 22.97
N VAL A 108 -25.93 27.37 23.51
CA VAL A 108 -27.15 27.90 22.90
C VAL A 108 -27.73 29.03 23.73
N SER A 109 -27.86 30.23 23.14
CA SER A 109 -28.53 31.35 23.79
C SER A 109 -29.41 32.10 22.79
N MET A 110 -30.52 32.68 23.29
CA MET A 110 -31.44 33.51 22.46
C MET A 110 -30.86 34.87 22.14
N SER A 111 -29.98 35.41 22.99
CA SER A 111 -29.44 36.77 22.88
C SER A 111 -27.99 36.82 22.40
N GLY A 112 -27.21 35.73 22.53
CA GLY A 112 -25.79 35.72 22.24
C GLY A 112 -24.93 36.59 23.18
N ILE A 113 -25.51 37.11 24.27
CA ILE A 113 -24.83 37.99 25.23
C ILE A 113 -24.08 37.19 26.30
N THR A 114 -24.46 35.92 26.53
CA THR A 114 -23.74 35.02 27.44
C THR A 114 -22.36 34.69 26.86
N GLU A 115 -21.32 34.89 27.65
CA GLU A 115 -19.98 34.41 27.31
C GLU A 115 -20.03 32.88 27.22
N GLY A 116 -19.60 32.33 26.08
CA GLY A 116 -19.46 30.88 25.87
C GLY A 116 -18.19 30.38 26.55
N GLU A 117 -18.09 29.06 26.73
CA GLU A 117 -16.83 28.43 27.16
C GLU A 117 -15.76 28.57 26.05
N GLU A 118 -14.64 29.24 26.38
CA GLU A 118 -13.48 29.29 25.53
C GLU A 118 -12.69 27.99 25.67
N ASP A 119 -12.56 27.24 24.58
CA ASP A 119 -11.78 26.01 24.53
C ASP A 119 -10.70 26.10 23.45
N THR A 120 -9.56 25.46 23.69
CA THR A 120 -8.44 25.43 22.77
C THR A 120 -8.13 24.00 22.34
N VAL A 121 -7.98 23.79 21.04
CA VAL A 121 -7.59 22.48 20.49
C VAL A 121 -6.18 22.12 20.96
N ALA A 122 -6.02 20.95 21.55
CA ALA A 122 -4.73 20.38 21.86
C ALA A 122 -4.21 19.55 20.66
N TYR A 123 -2.93 19.70 20.37
CA TYR A 123 -2.27 19.00 19.26
C TYR A 123 -1.28 17.97 19.78
N ASN A 124 -1.28 16.78 19.21
CA ASN A 124 -0.33 15.73 19.51
C ASN A 124 0.38 15.28 18.21
N LEU A 125 1.71 15.42 18.18
CA LEU A 125 2.50 15.05 17.01
C LEU A 125 2.74 13.54 17.00
N ARG A 126 2.36 12.89 15.89
CA ARG A 126 2.62 11.49 15.61
C ARG A 126 3.59 11.34 14.45
N ASP A 127 4.31 10.24 14.45
CA ASP A 127 5.24 9.91 13.39
C ASP A 127 5.19 8.43 13.00
N VAL A 128 5.53 8.15 11.75
CA VAL A 128 5.68 6.80 11.23
C VAL A 128 6.97 6.70 10.41
N PRO A 129 7.78 5.65 10.57
CA PRO A 129 8.93 5.42 9.72
C PRO A 129 8.48 5.04 8.30
N VAL A 130 9.22 5.52 7.30
CA VAL A 130 8.97 5.22 5.88
C VAL A 130 10.06 4.28 5.37
N PRO A 131 9.88 2.96 5.47
CA PRO A 131 10.89 2.00 5.10
C PRO A 131 10.98 1.80 3.60
N ILE A 132 12.12 1.28 3.15
CA ILE A 132 12.31 0.78 1.79
C ILE A 132 12.07 -0.73 1.79
N PHE A 133 11.04 -1.18 1.09
CA PHE A 133 10.81 -2.59 0.80
C PHE A 133 11.59 -2.93 -0.48
N HIS A 134 12.52 -3.86 -0.42
CA HIS A 134 13.33 -4.20 -1.59
C HIS A 134 13.66 -5.68 -1.68
N LYS A 135 13.93 -6.12 -2.92
CA LYS A 135 14.46 -7.44 -3.24
C LYS A 135 15.42 -7.33 -4.41
N ASP A 136 16.62 -7.88 -4.21
CA ASP A 136 17.67 -7.88 -5.22
C ASP A 136 17.66 -9.20 -5.99
N PHE A 137 17.98 -9.13 -7.29
CA PHE A 137 18.27 -10.29 -8.12
C PHE A 137 19.42 -9.95 -9.09
N SER A 138 20.03 -10.96 -9.71
CA SER A 138 21.16 -10.73 -10.60
C SER A 138 21.11 -11.65 -11.82
N VAL A 139 21.62 -11.15 -12.93
CA VAL A 139 21.73 -11.88 -14.21
C VAL A 139 23.19 -11.88 -14.65
N ASN A 140 23.71 -13.05 -15.02
CA ASN A 140 25.05 -13.16 -15.60
C ASN A 140 25.02 -12.71 -17.07
N ILE A 141 26.01 -11.89 -17.47
CA ILE A 141 26.08 -11.30 -18.81
C ILE A 141 26.17 -12.39 -19.91
N ARG A 142 26.85 -13.52 -19.65
CA ARG A 142 26.89 -14.62 -20.60
C ARG A 142 25.53 -15.24 -20.87
N ARG A 143 24.67 -15.32 -19.83
CA ARG A 143 23.29 -15.82 -19.99
C ARG A 143 22.46 -14.82 -20.80
N LEU A 144 22.63 -13.53 -20.56
CA LEU A 144 21.98 -12.46 -21.30
C LEU A 144 22.37 -12.50 -22.79
N GLU A 145 23.67 -12.60 -23.09
CA GLU A 145 24.16 -12.67 -24.47
C GLU A 145 23.73 -13.97 -25.17
N ALA A 146 23.71 -15.10 -24.46
CA ALA A 146 23.20 -16.35 -25.01
C ALA A 146 21.71 -16.26 -25.37
N SER A 147 20.89 -15.65 -24.54
CA SER A 147 19.46 -15.41 -24.82
C SER A 147 19.27 -14.54 -26.06
N ARG A 148 20.05 -13.46 -26.19
CA ARG A 148 20.03 -12.58 -27.35
C ARG A 148 20.43 -13.28 -28.67
N MET A 149 21.40 -14.20 -28.60
CA MET A 149 21.82 -14.98 -29.77
C MET A 149 20.75 -15.94 -30.29
N VAL A 150 19.91 -16.47 -29.40
CA VAL A 150 18.78 -17.35 -29.73
C VAL A 150 17.56 -16.54 -30.17
N GLY A 151 17.57 -15.22 -29.99
CA GLY A 151 16.46 -14.34 -30.34
C GLY A 151 15.32 -14.35 -29.31
N GLU A 152 15.57 -14.91 -28.11
CA GLU A 152 14.63 -14.86 -27.00
C GLU A 152 14.81 -13.56 -26.20
N SER A 153 13.70 -13.05 -25.63
CA SER A 153 13.76 -11.92 -24.72
C SER A 153 14.40 -12.34 -23.38
N ILE A 154 14.84 -11.37 -22.61
CA ILE A 154 15.42 -11.60 -21.28
C ILE A 154 14.43 -12.39 -20.40
N ASP A 155 14.96 -13.31 -19.59
CA ASP A 155 14.16 -14.03 -18.59
C ASP A 155 13.70 -13.07 -17.48
N VAL A 156 12.47 -12.60 -17.61
CA VAL A 156 11.82 -11.68 -16.66
C VAL A 156 11.27 -12.38 -15.42
N SER A 157 11.35 -13.70 -15.32
CA SER A 157 10.80 -14.48 -14.22
C SER A 157 11.36 -14.05 -12.85
N GLN A 158 12.67 -13.73 -12.81
CA GLN A 158 13.32 -13.26 -11.58
C GLN A 158 12.78 -11.88 -11.14
N ALA A 159 12.51 -10.99 -12.11
CA ALA A 159 11.91 -9.69 -11.84
C ALA A 159 10.48 -9.85 -11.27
N GLY A 160 9.68 -10.74 -11.84
CA GLY A 160 8.35 -11.08 -11.34
C GLY A 160 8.37 -11.66 -9.93
N ILE A 161 9.31 -12.58 -9.64
CA ILE A 161 9.47 -13.14 -8.29
C ILE A 161 9.92 -12.07 -7.28
N ALA A 162 10.87 -11.20 -7.65
CA ALA A 162 11.34 -10.12 -6.80
C ALA A 162 10.21 -9.12 -6.50
N SER A 163 9.44 -8.73 -7.53
CA SER A 163 8.26 -7.87 -7.39
C SER A 163 7.23 -8.47 -6.43
N ARG A 164 6.89 -9.75 -6.62
CA ARG A 164 5.97 -10.45 -5.72
C ARG A 164 6.45 -10.41 -4.25
N ARG A 165 7.73 -10.61 -3.98
CA ARG A 165 8.27 -10.55 -2.61
C ARG A 165 8.21 -9.16 -2.01
N VAL A 166 8.46 -8.12 -2.79
CA VAL A 166 8.33 -6.72 -2.35
C VAL A 166 6.86 -6.40 -2.05
N THR A 167 5.94 -6.80 -2.92
CA THR A 167 4.51 -6.53 -2.74
C THR A 167 3.92 -7.31 -1.57
N GLU A 168 4.24 -8.60 -1.41
CA GLU A 168 3.85 -9.39 -0.25
C GLU A 168 4.30 -8.73 1.07
N ARG A 169 5.55 -8.25 1.12
CA ARG A 169 6.07 -7.58 2.31
C ARG A 169 5.43 -6.21 2.54
N SER A 170 5.05 -5.51 1.49
CA SER A 170 4.32 -4.25 1.57
C SER A 170 2.89 -4.45 2.09
N GLU A 171 2.21 -5.52 1.67
CA GLU A 171 0.89 -5.89 2.20
C GLU A 171 0.97 -6.34 3.67
N ASP A 172 2.06 -6.98 4.10
CA ASP A 172 2.30 -7.30 5.52
C ASP A 172 2.35 -6.04 6.41
N MET A 173 2.68 -4.88 5.85
CA MET A 173 2.60 -3.60 6.56
C MET A 173 1.16 -3.28 6.99
N LEU A 174 0.17 -3.58 6.14
CA LEU A 174 -1.24 -3.30 6.41
C LEU A 174 -1.92 -4.43 7.19
N PHE A 175 -1.70 -5.68 6.79
CA PHE A 175 -2.47 -6.84 7.24
C PHE A 175 -1.67 -7.80 8.13
N GLY A 176 -0.38 -7.57 8.31
CA GLY A 176 0.46 -8.45 9.13
C GLY A 176 0.02 -8.48 10.60
N GLY A 177 0.09 -9.66 11.23
CA GLY A 177 -0.30 -9.86 12.63
C GLY A 177 0.67 -9.27 13.66
N ALA A 178 1.79 -8.68 13.24
CA ALA A 178 2.78 -8.04 14.10
C ALA A 178 3.32 -6.76 13.44
N PRO A 179 3.61 -5.71 14.22
CA PRO A 179 4.17 -4.48 13.69
C PRO A 179 5.59 -4.72 13.14
N ILE A 180 5.90 -4.07 12.02
CA ILE A 180 7.25 -4.10 11.44
C ILE A 180 8.13 -3.13 12.24
N SER A 181 9.26 -3.62 12.77
CA SER A 181 10.24 -2.77 13.44
C SER A 181 11.30 -2.27 12.47
N VAL A 182 11.51 -0.96 12.42
CA VAL A 182 12.52 -0.29 11.59
C VAL A 182 13.24 0.73 12.46
N ASP A 183 14.54 0.58 12.65
CA ASP A 183 15.39 1.48 13.42
C ASP A 183 14.81 1.86 14.80
N GLY A 184 14.25 0.86 15.51
CA GLY A 184 13.65 1.04 16.83
C GLY A 184 12.24 1.62 16.84
N LYS A 185 11.72 2.08 15.71
CA LYS A 185 10.34 2.53 15.55
C LYS A 185 9.45 1.41 15.01
N LYS A 186 8.17 1.44 15.39
CA LYS A 186 7.18 0.44 14.97
C LYS A 186 6.30 1.01 13.87
N LEU A 187 6.16 0.24 12.80
CA LEU A 187 5.20 0.47 11.73
C LEU A 187 4.01 -0.44 11.99
N TYR A 188 2.90 0.17 12.38
CA TYR A 188 1.66 -0.55 12.70
C TYR A 188 0.82 -0.79 11.45
N GLY A 189 0.13 -1.93 11.42
CA GLY A 189 -0.90 -2.27 10.43
C GLY A 189 -2.31 -2.19 11.04
N TYR A 190 -3.32 -2.52 10.25
CA TYR A 190 -4.72 -2.47 10.66
C TYR A 190 -5.03 -3.36 11.88
N THR A 191 -4.36 -4.51 12.01
CA THR A 191 -4.53 -5.45 13.11
C THR A 191 -3.69 -5.11 14.35
N THR A 192 -2.75 -4.18 14.24
CA THR A 192 -1.76 -3.91 15.30
C THR A 192 -1.76 -2.47 15.80
N GLN A 193 -2.48 -1.55 15.14
CA GLN A 193 -2.58 -0.16 15.56
C GLN A 193 -3.17 -0.06 16.98
N PRO A 194 -2.52 0.68 17.91
CA PRO A 194 -2.97 0.76 19.31
C PRO A 194 -4.38 1.36 19.49
N GLY A 195 -4.75 2.35 18.68
CA GLY A 195 -6.04 3.05 18.75
C GLY A 195 -7.19 2.36 18.02
N ARG A 196 -7.01 1.13 17.49
CA ARG A 196 -8.10 0.41 16.83
C ARG A 196 -9.11 -0.13 17.83
N THR A 197 -10.39 -0.10 17.47
CA THR A 197 -11.45 -0.74 18.26
C THR A 197 -11.39 -2.24 18.03
N GLN A 198 -11.43 -3.03 19.11
CA GLN A 198 -11.31 -4.49 19.08
C GLN A 198 -12.60 -5.12 19.54
N ILE A 199 -13.08 -6.11 18.77
CA ILE A 199 -14.25 -6.92 19.09
C ILE A 199 -13.85 -8.39 18.96
N ASP A 200 -14.34 -9.24 19.85
CA ASP A 200 -14.07 -10.66 19.78
C ASP A 200 -15.12 -11.34 18.87
N LEU A 201 -14.67 -12.27 18.01
CA LEU A 201 -15.54 -13.09 17.17
C LEU A 201 -16.52 -13.90 18.04
N THR A 202 -17.79 -13.94 17.64
CA THR A 202 -18.77 -14.85 18.26
C THR A 202 -18.39 -16.31 18.01
N SER A 203 -17.96 -16.64 16.80
CA SER A 203 -17.43 -17.93 16.38
C SER A 203 -16.58 -17.75 15.13
N ASN A 204 -15.64 -18.67 14.87
CA ASN A 204 -14.91 -18.66 13.62
C ASN A 204 -15.89 -18.84 12.44
N TRP A 205 -15.85 -17.95 11.47
CA TRP A 205 -16.82 -17.92 10.36
C TRP A 205 -16.79 -19.16 9.48
N ASP A 206 -15.63 -19.83 9.37
CA ASP A 206 -15.47 -21.11 8.66
C ASP A 206 -16.17 -22.28 9.35
N ALA A 207 -16.36 -22.19 10.68
CA ALA A 207 -17.06 -23.21 11.48
C ALA A 207 -18.57 -22.98 11.58
N ILE A 208 -19.08 -21.81 11.13
CA ILE A 208 -20.51 -21.49 11.17
C ILE A 208 -21.24 -22.26 10.05
N ALA A 209 -22.32 -22.97 10.39
CA ALA A 209 -23.15 -23.64 9.39
C ALA A 209 -23.83 -22.63 8.46
N ALA A 210 -24.11 -23.01 7.20
CA ALA A 210 -24.77 -22.14 6.23
C ALA A 210 -26.14 -21.60 6.68
N ALA A 211 -26.83 -22.38 7.53
CA ALA A 211 -28.12 -21.96 8.12
C ALA A 211 -27.99 -20.82 9.12
N ASP A 212 -26.80 -20.66 9.72
CA ASP A 212 -26.51 -19.72 10.80
C ASP A 212 -25.68 -18.50 10.34
N ASN A 213 -25.60 -18.26 9.03
CA ASN A 213 -24.87 -17.12 8.44
C ASN A 213 -25.35 -15.74 8.98
N GLN A 214 -26.50 -15.71 9.67
CA GLN A 214 -26.94 -14.52 10.39
C GLN A 214 -25.95 -14.08 11.46
N LEU A 215 -25.23 -15.00 12.12
CA LEU A 215 -24.21 -14.67 13.12
C LEU A 215 -23.06 -13.84 12.52
N ILE A 216 -22.67 -14.14 11.27
CA ILE A 216 -21.65 -13.36 10.56
C ILE A 216 -22.16 -11.94 10.29
N LEU A 217 -23.42 -11.82 9.92
CA LEU A 217 -24.04 -10.50 9.70
C LEU A 217 -24.10 -9.70 11.01
N ASP A 218 -24.44 -10.35 12.13
CA ASP A 218 -24.51 -9.72 13.45
C ASP A 218 -23.11 -9.27 13.91
N ASP A 219 -22.05 -10.04 13.69
CA ASP A 219 -20.66 -9.67 13.95
C ASP A 219 -20.28 -8.40 13.17
N VAL A 220 -20.59 -8.33 11.87
CA VAL A 220 -20.29 -7.15 11.04
C VAL A 220 -21.15 -5.94 11.43
N GLN A 221 -22.40 -6.15 11.86
CA GLN A 221 -23.23 -5.07 12.39
C GLN A 221 -22.66 -4.54 13.71
N ALA A 222 -22.13 -5.39 14.58
CA ALA A 222 -21.44 -4.97 15.80
C ALA A 222 -20.19 -4.13 15.48
N MET A 223 -19.42 -4.48 14.44
CA MET A 223 -18.29 -3.66 13.96
C MET A 223 -18.76 -2.28 13.48
N LEU A 224 -19.83 -2.23 12.69
CA LEU A 224 -20.39 -0.96 12.21
C LEU A 224 -20.93 -0.10 13.36
N GLN A 225 -21.54 -0.72 14.37
CA GLN A 225 -22.02 0.01 15.55
C GLN A 225 -20.85 0.58 16.32
N ALA A 226 -19.80 -0.20 16.60
CA ALA A 226 -18.62 0.27 17.29
C ALA A 226 -17.93 1.44 16.53
N ALA A 227 -17.85 1.38 15.20
CA ALA A 227 -17.34 2.50 14.42
C ALA A 227 -18.19 3.77 14.55
N ARG A 228 -19.52 3.62 14.61
CA ARG A 228 -20.44 4.77 14.82
C ARG A 228 -20.36 5.35 16.22
N ASP A 229 -20.14 4.51 17.24
CA ASP A 229 -19.90 4.94 18.62
C ASP A 229 -18.63 5.78 18.73
N ASP A 230 -17.61 5.46 17.86
CA ASP A 230 -16.40 6.26 17.69
C ASP A 230 -16.60 7.47 16.75
N LYS A 231 -17.85 7.85 16.41
CA LYS A 231 -18.20 8.95 15.49
C LYS A 231 -17.67 8.76 14.06
N LYS A 232 -17.42 7.53 13.62
CA LYS A 232 -16.96 7.19 12.27
C LYS A 232 -18.11 6.60 11.46
N TYR A 233 -18.45 7.23 10.33
CA TYR A 233 -19.67 6.92 9.56
C TYR A 233 -19.43 6.31 8.19
N GLY A 234 -18.16 6.08 7.81
CA GLY A 234 -17.79 5.48 6.52
C GLY A 234 -17.37 6.50 5.46
N PRO A 235 -17.17 6.10 4.20
CA PRO A 235 -17.36 4.74 3.68
C PRO A 235 -16.35 3.72 4.25
N PHE A 236 -16.84 2.49 4.49
CA PHE A 236 -16.01 1.41 5.01
C PHE A 236 -15.68 0.37 3.95
N VAL A 237 -14.48 -0.21 4.04
CA VAL A 237 -14.11 -1.45 3.35
C VAL A 237 -13.90 -2.54 4.40
N LEU A 238 -14.52 -3.70 4.16
CA LEU A 238 -14.38 -4.88 5.00
C LEU A 238 -13.31 -5.79 4.40
N TYR A 239 -12.20 -5.98 5.11
CA TYR A 239 -11.14 -6.91 4.75
C TYR A 239 -11.34 -8.23 5.50
N VAL A 240 -11.35 -9.30 4.72
CA VAL A 240 -11.62 -10.66 5.20
C VAL A 240 -10.44 -11.55 4.85
N PRO A 241 -9.98 -12.45 5.73
CA PRO A 241 -8.89 -13.36 5.43
C PRO A 241 -9.29 -14.38 4.35
N ARG A 242 -8.30 -14.88 3.62
CA ARG A 242 -8.49 -15.89 2.57
C ARG A 242 -9.22 -17.14 3.07
N ALA A 243 -9.06 -17.50 4.35
CA ALA A 243 -9.76 -18.65 4.94
C ALA A 243 -11.28 -18.57 4.81
N TYR A 244 -11.83 -17.36 4.77
CA TYR A 244 -13.27 -17.11 4.69
C TYR A 244 -13.80 -16.85 3.27
N GLU A 245 -12.94 -16.91 2.24
CA GLU A 245 -13.30 -16.61 0.85
C GLU A 245 -14.47 -17.47 0.37
N PHE A 246 -14.36 -18.79 0.53
CA PHE A 246 -15.44 -19.72 0.13
C PHE A 246 -16.72 -19.50 0.94
N LYS A 247 -16.59 -19.09 2.20
CA LYS A 247 -17.73 -18.78 3.05
C LYS A 247 -18.51 -17.56 2.56
N LEU A 248 -17.83 -16.58 2.00
CA LEU A 248 -18.45 -15.39 1.42
C LEU A 248 -19.26 -15.71 0.15
N ASP A 249 -18.91 -16.76 -0.57
CA ASP A 249 -19.54 -17.18 -1.81
C ASP A 249 -20.72 -18.17 -1.58
N GLU A 250 -20.92 -18.63 -0.33
CA GLU A 250 -22.08 -19.43 0.04
C GLU A 250 -23.37 -18.60 -0.02
N ASP A 251 -24.50 -19.25 -0.31
CA ASP A 251 -25.82 -18.64 -0.18
C ASP A 251 -26.04 -18.15 1.25
N PHE A 252 -26.61 -16.96 1.41
CA PHE A 252 -26.82 -16.37 2.73
C PHE A 252 -27.68 -17.26 3.62
N ASN A 253 -28.78 -17.79 3.07
CA ASN A 253 -29.63 -18.74 3.79
C ASN A 253 -30.60 -19.43 2.80
N VAL A 254 -31.16 -20.55 3.20
CA VAL A 254 -32.06 -21.36 2.36
C VAL A 254 -33.28 -20.58 1.86
N ASN A 255 -33.77 -19.60 2.62
CA ASN A 255 -34.92 -18.77 2.23
C ASN A 255 -34.57 -17.64 1.24
N TYR A 256 -33.29 -17.39 1.03
CA TYR A 256 -32.75 -16.36 0.12
C TYR A 256 -31.78 -16.99 -0.89
N ALA A 257 -32.21 -18.06 -1.54
CA ALA A 257 -31.44 -18.74 -2.58
C ALA A 257 -31.05 -17.73 -3.70
N GLY A 258 -29.76 -17.74 -4.08
CA GLY A 258 -29.22 -16.84 -5.10
C GLY A 258 -28.72 -15.49 -4.60
N VAL A 259 -28.70 -15.24 -3.29
CA VAL A 259 -28.02 -14.11 -2.66
C VAL A 259 -26.84 -14.63 -1.84
N THR A 260 -25.62 -14.31 -2.27
CA THR A 260 -24.42 -14.74 -1.54
C THR A 260 -24.25 -13.93 -0.23
N LEU A 261 -23.50 -14.50 0.71
CA LEU A 261 -23.17 -13.80 1.94
C LEU A 261 -22.42 -12.48 1.64
N ARG A 262 -21.52 -12.48 0.64
CA ARG A 262 -20.80 -11.28 0.17
C ARG A 262 -21.76 -10.16 -0.24
N GLU A 263 -22.72 -10.47 -1.11
CA GLU A 263 -23.71 -9.48 -1.55
C GLU A 263 -24.57 -8.96 -0.40
N ARG A 264 -24.85 -9.82 0.57
CA ARG A 264 -25.62 -9.42 1.75
C ARG A 264 -24.83 -8.47 2.64
N LEU A 265 -23.54 -8.69 2.83
CA LEU A 265 -22.65 -7.81 3.59
C LEU A 265 -22.46 -6.47 2.88
N GLU A 266 -22.29 -6.45 1.56
CA GLU A 266 -22.15 -5.20 0.78
C GLU A 266 -23.43 -4.34 0.77
N LYS A 267 -24.58 -4.94 1.01
CA LYS A 267 -25.85 -4.20 1.17
C LYS A 267 -26.04 -3.57 2.54
N LEU A 268 -25.13 -3.82 3.51
CA LEU A 268 -25.16 -3.11 4.79
C LEU A 268 -24.78 -1.64 4.61
N GLY A 269 -25.57 -0.75 5.23
CA GLY A 269 -25.32 0.68 5.14
C GLY A 269 -23.96 1.08 5.74
N GLY A 270 -23.13 1.68 4.91
CA GLY A 270 -21.77 2.12 5.27
C GLY A 270 -20.65 1.27 4.67
N ILE A 271 -20.90 0.01 4.32
CA ILE A 271 -19.92 -0.83 3.64
C ILE A 271 -19.97 -0.52 2.14
N SER A 272 -18.82 -0.14 1.59
CA SER A 272 -18.68 0.12 0.15
C SER A 272 -18.28 -1.15 -0.60
N ARG A 273 -17.55 -2.06 0.06
CA ARG A 273 -16.96 -3.22 -0.58
C ARG A 273 -16.46 -4.24 0.44
N VAL A 274 -16.53 -5.53 0.09
CA VAL A 274 -15.92 -6.65 0.82
C VAL A 274 -14.75 -7.18 0.01
N VAL A 275 -13.56 -7.23 0.60
CA VAL A 275 -12.30 -7.55 -0.07
C VAL A 275 -11.59 -8.67 0.67
N VAL A 276 -11.13 -9.68 -0.07
CA VAL A 276 -10.30 -10.76 0.49
C VAL A 276 -8.84 -10.31 0.49
N ALA A 277 -8.22 -10.35 1.66
CA ALA A 277 -6.82 -9.98 1.86
C ALA A 277 -5.99 -11.22 2.21
N ASP A 278 -5.15 -11.67 1.27
CA ASP A 278 -4.33 -12.88 1.41
C ASP A 278 -3.35 -12.84 2.59
N ARG A 279 -2.92 -11.62 2.97
CA ARG A 279 -1.92 -11.40 4.04
C ARG A 279 -2.55 -11.20 5.41
N LEU A 280 -3.88 -11.11 5.48
CA LEU A 280 -4.58 -11.04 6.75
C LEU A 280 -4.54 -12.38 7.46
N THR A 281 -4.14 -12.36 8.74
CA THR A 281 -4.06 -13.56 9.56
C THR A 281 -5.44 -14.21 9.68
N ALA A 282 -5.52 -15.54 9.62
CA ALA A 282 -6.76 -16.28 9.74
C ALA A 282 -7.56 -15.85 10.98
N ASN A 283 -8.87 -15.91 10.88
CA ASN A 283 -9.83 -15.53 11.93
C ASN A 283 -9.75 -14.07 12.40
N ASN A 284 -9.14 -13.19 11.59
CA ASN A 284 -9.18 -11.76 11.82
C ASN A 284 -9.95 -11.09 10.67
N VAL A 285 -10.87 -10.21 11.01
CA VAL A 285 -11.61 -9.41 10.04
C VAL A 285 -11.42 -7.95 10.41
N VAL A 286 -11.20 -7.09 9.42
CA VAL A 286 -10.92 -5.68 9.66
C VAL A 286 -11.87 -4.81 8.86
N LEU A 287 -12.55 -3.90 9.54
CA LEU A 287 -13.36 -2.85 8.95
C LEU A 287 -12.56 -1.55 8.98
N VAL A 288 -12.33 -0.94 7.83
CA VAL A 288 -11.52 0.28 7.71
C VAL A 288 -12.33 1.38 7.04
N GLN A 289 -12.41 2.53 7.69
CA GLN A 289 -12.97 3.73 7.09
C GLN A 289 -11.98 4.32 6.09
N MET A 290 -12.40 4.44 4.83
CA MET A 290 -11.56 4.96 3.74
C MET A 290 -11.64 6.48 3.62
N THR A 291 -11.11 7.17 4.63
CA THR A 291 -11.04 8.64 4.69
C THR A 291 -9.67 9.10 5.17
N ARG A 292 -9.25 10.32 4.81
CA ARG A 292 -7.92 10.86 5.12
C ARG A 292 -7.67 11.09 6.60
N ASP A 293 -8.73 11.22 7.38
CA ASP A 293 -8.67 11.34 8.85
C ASP A 293 -8.42 9.99 9.54
N THR A 294 -8.66 8.86 8.86
CA THR A 294 -8.42 7.51 9.39
C THR A 294 -7.16 6.88 8.83
N VAL A 295 -6.98 6.89 7.50
CA VAL A 295 -5.86 6.21 6.86
C VAL A 295 -5.42 6.94 5.60
N ASP A 296 -4.12 7.04 5.41
CA ASP A 296 -3.53 7.37 4.13
C ASP A 296 -2.19 6.64 3.91
N LEU A 297 -1.74 6.60 2.67
CA LEU A 297 -0.50 6.00 2.25
C LEU A 297 0.53 7.09 1.94
N ALA A 298 1.54 7.23 2.79
CA ALA A 298 2.68 8.10 2.54
C ALA A 298 3.63 7.42 1.54
N ILE A 299 3.80 8.01 0.35
CA ILE A 299 4.63 7.47 -0.72
C ILE A 299 5.83 8.38 -0.94
N ALA A 300 7.04 7.86 -0.67
CA ALA A 300 8.30 8.50 -1.04
C ALA A 300 8.74 8.06 -2.45
N GLN A 301 8.59 6.77 -2.78
CA GLN A 301 8.90 6.20 -4.08
C GLN A 301 7.93 5.06 -4.41
N PRO A 302 7.24 5.11 -5.57
CA PRO A 302 6.45 3.97 -6.04
C PRO A 302 7.35 2.80 -6.40
N ILE A 303 6.76 1.64 -6.68
CA ILE A 303 7.53 0.46 -7.05
C ILE A 303 8.36 0.74 -8.30
N THR A 304 9.66 0.50 -8.20
CA THR A 304 10.65 0.77 -9.26
C THR A 304 11.75 -0.27 -9.24
N THR A 305 12.43 -0.43 -10.39
CA THR A 305 13.62 -1.27 -10.51
C THR A 305 14.85 -0.41 -10.74
N VAL A 306 15.93 -0.67 -9.99
CA VAL A 306 17.24 -0.03 -10.13
C VAL A 306 18.25 -1.07 -10.59
N GLN A 307 19.21 -0.68 -11.43
CA GLN A 307 20.27 -1.54 -11.95
C GLN A 307 21.64 -1.03 -11.53
N TRP A 308 22.58 -1.95 -11.31
CA TRP A 308 24.02 -1.68 -11.23
C TRP A 308 24.83 -2.91 -11.62
N SER A 309 26.04 -2.68 -12.17
CA SER A 309 26.97 -3.73 -12.56
C SER A 309 27.93 -4.08 -11.44
N SER A 310 28.35 -5.33 -11.36
CA SER A 310 29.35 -5.82 -10.40
C SER A 310 30.29 -6.83 -11.04
N LYS A 311 31.32 -7.22 -10.29
CA LYS A 311 32.33 -8.23 -10.69
C LYS A 311 32.94 -7.91 -12.07
N GLY A 312 33.38 -6.66 -12.27
CA GLY A 312 33.99 -6.24 -13.52
C GLY A 312 33.03 -6.22 -14.72
N GLY A 313 31.74 -5.97 -14.48
CA GLY A 313 30.72 -5.95 -15.52
C GLY A 313 30.17 -7.33 -15.94
N MET A 314 30.58 -8.40 -15.27
CA MET A 314 30.15 -9.78 -15.61
C MET A 314 28.80 -10.15 -14.98
N VAL A 315 28.30 -9.36 -14.04
CA VAL A 315 27.03 -9.59 -13.35
C VAL A 315 26.25 -8.29 -13.30
N GLU A 316 25.06 -8.30 -13.87
CA GLU A 316 24.09 -7.22 -13.72
C GLU A 316 23.18 -7.52 -12.54
N ASN A 317 23.11 -6.57 -11.64
CA ASN A 317 22.26 -6.64 -10.45
C ASN A 317 21.08 -5.71 -10.62
N PHE A 318 19.93 -6.16 -10.14
CA PHE A 318 18.69 -5.42 -10.15
C PHE A 318 18.12 -5.38 -8.75
N LYS A 319 17.53 -4.26 -8.40
CA LYS A 319 16.79 -4.08 -7.16
C LYS A 319 15.39 -3.59 -7.46
N VAL A 320 14.39 -4.41 -7.21
CA VAL A 320 13.00 -3.96 -7.16
C VAL A 320 12.76 -3.37 -5.78
N MET A 321 12.27 -2.14 -5.73
CA MET A 321 12.02 -1.46 -4.46
C MET A 321 10.78 -0.57 -4.51
N ALA A 322 10.19 -0.38 -3.33
CA ALA A 322 9.13 0.57 -3.06
C ALA A 322 9.41 1.26 -1.71
N CYS A 323 9.08 2.53 -1.59
CA CYS A 323 9.27 3.27 -0.35
C CYS A 323 7.96 3.96 0.01
N TRP A 324 7.23 3.37 0.96
CA TRP A 324 5.95 3.86 1.45
C TRP A 324 5.66 3.39 2.87
N ALA A 325 4.74 4.07 3.54
CA ALA A 325 4.22 3.69 4.85
C ALA A 325 2.74 4.04 4.95
N ALA A 326 1.96 3.18 5.61
CA ALA A 326 0.60 3.53 5.97
C ALA A 326 0.61 4.40 7.21
N ARG A 327 -0.06 5.56 7.16
CA ARG A 327 -0.35 6.39 8.31
C ARG A 327 -1.75 6.04 8.80
N LEU A 328 -1.81 5.37 9.94
CA LEU A 328 -3.05 4.98 10.59
C LEU A 328 -3.31 5.98 11.70
N LYS A 329 -4.32 6.80 11.51
CA LYS A 329 -4.62 7.94 12.35
C LYS A 329 -5.72 7.60 13.36
N SER A 330 -5.61 8.19 14.51
CA SER A 330 -6.66 8.26 15.52
C SER A 330 -6.91 9.73 15.85
N ASP A 331 -8.04 10.03 16.44
CA ASP A 331 -8.23 11.33 17.04
C ASP A 331 -7.47 11.43 18.38
N TYR A 332 -7.49 12.58 19.01
CA TYR A 332 -6.79 12.82 20.28
C TYR A 332 -7.28 11.87 21.41
N ASP A 333 -8.54 11.46 21.38
CA ASP A 333 -9.14 10.50 22.31
C ASP A 333 -8.75 9.04 22.00
N GLY A 334 -7.94 8.82 20.97
CA GLY A 334 -7.50 7.50 20.53
C GLY A 334 -8.54 6.73 19.73
N ARG A 335 -9.66 7.37 19.31
CA ARG A 335 -10.67 6.74 18.45
C ARG A 335 -10.19 6.66 17.03
N SER A 336 -10.32 5.50 16.43
CA SER A 336 -9.90 5.24 15.05
C SER A 336 -11.07 4.72 14.21
N GLY A 337 -11.07 5.01 12.92
CA GLY A 337 -11.99 4.40 11.97
C GLY A 337 -11.61 2.96 11.58
N ILE A 338 -10.83 2.27 12.42
CA ILE A 338 -10.39 0.89 12.22
C ILE A 338 -10.99 0.02 13.32
N VAL A 339 -11.85 -0.92 12.92
CA VAL A 339 -12.43 -1.93 13.83
C VAL A 339 -11.87 -3.30 13.46
N HIS A 340 -11.31 -3.97 14.45
CA HIS A 340 -10.69 -5.28 14.31
C HIS A 340 -11.49 -6.35 15.05
N LEU A 341 -12.09 -7.24 14.31
CA LEU A 341 -12.74 -8.44 14.81
C LEU A 341 -11.68 -9.53 14.91
N ARG A 342 -11.39 -9.99 16.11
CA ARG A 342 -10.30 -10.93 16.41
C ARG A 342 -10.81 -12.24 16.97
N PRO A 343 -10.07 -13.35 16.85
CA PRO A 343 -10.42 -14.59 17.54
C PRO A 343 -10.44 -14.36 19.07
N ALA A 344 -11.43 -14.97 19.76
CA ALA A 344 -11.62 -14.90 21.20
C ALA A 344 -10.48 -15.55 22.00
#